data_1f54fc15ab841fc5582c0354442cd696
#
_entry.id   1f54fc15ab841fc5582c0354442cd696
#
_cell.length_a   1.000
_cell.length_b   1.000
_cell.length_c   1.000
_cell.angle_alpha   90.00
_cell.angle_beta   90.00
_cell.angle_gamma   90.00
#
_symmetry.space_group_name_H-M   'P 1'
#
loop_
_entity.id
_entity.type
_entity.pdbx_description
1 polymer ?
#
loop_
_entity_poly.entity_id
_entity_poly.type
_entity_poly.pdbx_seq_one_letter_code
_entity_poly.pdbx_strand_id
1 'polypeptide(L)'
;RSLLMNIRTRCWDEDLLKLFEVAPGKLCDLVQPGSCIGTVTKSFAALTGIPDGIPLISAGGDQQCSALGHGVTRAKTMELTTGTGAFLLGCCDNIPEHLSDNIICGAHAIPGKYVLESSILACAAMYNWMKGILFPEDESFEAINESVMRSPAGSNGVLVLPYFQGRGTPDWNNKASGSFANLNLGTTRDDMARAVLEGIACETGINLNILQDYMGRAEQIFIGGGLTKFRAFNQIQADVYQHELLRNRDNAEQTAFGAWISAAVTLGLYDSYDKAMSHIRQKSRYEQYLPDENTRDIYAERQKAMAEYYKKMYSQ
;
A
#
# COMPACT_ATOMS: atom_id res chain seq x y z
N ARG A 1 -1.08 13.74 8.18
CA ARG A 1 0.14 14.14 7.46
C ARG A 1 0.22 15.67 7.36
N SER A 2 0.48 16.33 8.49
CA SER A 2 0.61 17.79 8.52
C SER A 2 1.88 18.31 7.88
N LEU A 3 2.92 17.47 7.73
CA LEU A 3 4.29 17.83 7.35
C LEU A 3 4.97 18.81 8.33
N LEU A 4 4.46 18.92 9.55
CA LEU A 4 4.96 19.85 10.58
C LEU A 4 5.69 19.16 11.72
N MET A 5 5.59 17.82 11.82
CA MET A 5 6.27 17.04 12.84
C MET A 5 7.61 16.54 12.34
N ASN A 6 8.66 16.76 13.12
CA ASN A 6 9.95 16.12 12.93
C ASN A 6 9.86 14.65 13.34
N ILE A 7 10.00 13.73 12.39
CA ILE A 7 9.82 12.30 12.63
C ILE A 7 10.92 11.67 13.49
N ARG A 8 12.09 12.31 13.63
CA ARG A 8 13.20 11.85 14.49
C ARG A 8 12.95 12.21 15.94
N THR A 9 12.62 13.50 16.21
CA THR A 9 12.38 14.00 17.57
C THR A 9 10.97 13.74 18.08
N ARG A 10 10.02 13.47 17.17
CA ARG A 10 8.58 13.31 17.46
C ARG A 10 7.96 14.56 18.08
N CYS A 11 8.50 15.72 17.75
CA CYS A 11 8.01 17.03 18.18
C CYS A 11 7.59 17.85 16.96
N TRP A 12 6.79 18.90 17.19
CA TRP A 12 6.56 19.91 16.17
C TRP A 12 7.89 20.57 15.81
N ASP A 13 8.17 20.73 14.53
CA ASP A 13 9.42 21.28 14.02
C ASP A 13 9.28 22.80 13.86
N GLU A 14 10.10 23.55 14.58
CA GLU A 14 10.03 25.02 14.60
C GLU A 14 10.30 25.64 13.22
N ASP A 15 11.21 25.07 12.44
CA ASP A 15 11.54 25.58 11.12
C ASP A 15 10.41 25.32 10.13
N LEU A 16 9.77 24.15 10.21
CA LEU A 16 8.59 23.85 9.40
C LEU A 16 7.39 24.72 9.80
N LEU A 17 7.19 24.94 11.10
CA LEU A 17 6.13 25.84 11.56
C LEU A 17 6.32 27.26 11.04
N LYS A 18 7.55 27.75 11.03
CA LYS A 18 7.90 29.05 10.45
C LYS A 18 7.66 29.07 8.94
N LEU A 19 8.13 28.02 8.23
CA LEU A 19 8.02 27.92 6.77
C LEU A 19 6.56 27.97 6.30
N PHE A 20 5.68 27.28 7.03
CA PHE A 20 4.25 27.19 6.72
C PHE A 20 3.39 28.23 7.43
N GLU A 21 4.01 29.17 8.15
CA GLU A 21 3.32 30.26 8.90
C GLU A 21 2.25 29.73 9.88
N VAL A 22 2.52 28.60 10.53
CA VAL A 22 1.60 27.97 11.49
C VAL A 22 2.00 28.34 12.93
N ALA A 23 1.10 29.02 13.64
CA ALA A 23 1.33 29.35 15.05
C ALA A 23 1.24 28.06 15.91
N PRO A 24 2.24 27.80 16.81
CA PRO A 24 2.26 26.58 17.64
C PRO A 24 0.98 26.38 18.46
N GLY A 25 0.38 27.46 18.97
CA GLY A 25 -0.85 27.39 19.76
C GLY A 25 -2.12 26.92 19.01
N LYS A 26 -2.02 26.70 17.69
CA LYS A 26 -3.09 26.08 16.88
C LYS A 26 -2.97 24.57 16.74
N LEU A 27 -1.89 24.01 17.25
CA LEU A 27 -1.60 22.58 17.15
C LEU A 27 -1.95 21.87 18.45
N CYS A 28 -2.41 20.63 18.33
CA CYS A 28 -2.64 19.77 19.47
C CYS A 28 -1.32 19.17 19.99
N ASP A 29 -1.35 18.64 21.21
CA ASP A 29 -0.23 17.88 21.75
C ASP A 29 0.02 16.63 20.94
N LEU A 30 1.30 16.31 20.73
CA LEU A 30 1.72 15.07 20.11
C LEU A 30 1.85 13.99 21.18
N VAL A 31 1.23 12.85 20.92
CA VAL A 31 1.33 11.66 21.77
C VAL A 31 1.83 10.47 20.97
N GLN A 32 2.51 9.56 21.63
CA GLN A 32 2.95 8.32 20.99
C GLN A 32 1.76 7.42 20.71
N PRO A 33 1.76 6.64 19.59
CA PRO A 33 0.80 5.56 19.39
C PRO A 33 0.78 4.61 20.61
N GLY A 34 -0.39 4.15 21.01
CA GLY A 34 -0.58 3.35 22.20
C GLY A 34 -0.72 4.13 23.51
N SER A 35 -0.59 5.47 23.52
CA SER A 35 -0.81 6.26 24.73
C SER A 35 -2.29 6.27 25.13
N CYS A 36 -2.58 6.13 26.42
CA CYS A 36 -3.89 6.43 26.97
C CYS A 36 -4.06 7.96 27.05
N ILE A 37 -4.99 8.50 26.30
CA ILE A 37 -5.22 9.95 26.17
C ILE A 37 -6.42 10.44 26.96
N GLY A 38 -7.12 9.54 27.66
CA GLY A 38 -8.29 9.85 28.47
C GLY A 38 -9.18 8.64 28.66
N THR A 39 -10.40 8.90 29.11
CA THR A 39 -11.43 7.87 29.30
C THR A 39 -12.77 8.35 28.77
N VAL A 40 -13.67 7.40 28.46
CA VAL A 40 -15.05 7.68 28.12
C VAL A 40 -15.73 8.41 29.29
N THR A 41 -16.30 9.60 29.04
CA THR A 41 -16.98 10.40 30.05
C THR A 41 -18.39 9.88 30.33
N LYS A 42 -18.93 10.19 31.54
CA LYS A 42 -20.31 9.82 31.91
C LYS A 42 -21.35 10.39 30.95
N SER A 43 -21.14 11.63 30.47
CA SER A 43 -22.04 12.24 29.49
C SER A 43 -22.05 11.52 28.15
N PHE A 44 -20.89 11.10 27.66
CA PHE A 44 -20.77 10.33 26.42
C PHE A 44 -21.35 8.92 26.58
N ALA A 45 -21.10 8.28 27.72
CA ALA A 45 -21.68 6.98 28.05
C ALA A 45 -23.21 6.99 28.03
N ALA A 46 -23.83 8.03 28.58
CA ALA A 46 -25.27 8.21 28.58
C ALA A 46 -25.87 8.39 27.16
N LEU A 47 -25.10 8.98 26.22
CA LEU A 47 -25.54 9.19 24.85
C LEU A 47 -25.38 7.93 23.97
N THR A 48 -24.36 7.12 24.22
CA THR A 48 -23.94 6.06 23.29
C THR A 48 -24.18 4.66 23.80
N GLY A 49 -24.39 4.49 25.11
CA GLY A 49 -24.45 3.18 25.77
C GLY A 49 -23.08 2.53 26.01
N ILE A 50 -21.98 3.16 25.58
CA ILE A 50 -20.61 2.71 25.89
C ILE A 50 -20.34 2.98 27.38
N PRO A 51 -19.84 2.01 28.17
CA PRO A 51 -19.55 2.23 29.59
C PRO A 51 -18.60 3.40 29.83
N ASP A 52 -18.83 4.20 30.88
CA ASP A 52 -17.88 5.25 31.30
C ASP A 52 -16.57 4.63 31.83
N GLY A 53 -15.51 5.41 31.81
CA GLY A 53 -14.20 4.98 32.30
C GLY A 53 -13.39 4.09 31.35
N ILE A 54 -13.95 3.68 30.20
CA ILE A 54 -13.16 2.93 29.19
C ILE A 54 -12.00 3.79 28.69
N PRO A 55 -10.75 3.27 28.70
CA PRO A 55 -9.60 3.99 28.21
C PRO A 55 -9.71 4.35 26.72
N LEU A 56 -9.34 5.58 26.38
CA LEU A 56 -9.17 6.04 25.00
C LEU A 56 -7.69 5.93 24.64
N ILE A 57 -7.38 5.03 23.70
CA ILE A 57 -6.02 4.75 23.28
C ILE A 57 -5.74 5.42 21.95
N SER A 58 -4.66 6.21 21.89
CA SER A 58 -4.15 6.77 20.65
C SER A 58 -3.63 5.65 19.75
N ALA A 59 -4.02 5.61 18.50
CA ALA A 59 -3.53 4.59 17.57
C ALA A 59 -2.41 5.15 16.66
N GLY A 60 -2.74 5.71 15.54
CA GLY A 60 -1.80 6.24 14.54
C GLY A 60 -2.56 6.73 13.33
N GLY A 61 -1.84 7.10 12.27
CA GLY A 61 -2.46 7.37 10.98
C GLY A 61 -3.08 6.10 10.39
N ASP A 62 -4.03 6.27 9.49
CA ASP A 62 -4.78 5.18 8.85
C ASP A 62 -3.86 4.17 8.14
N GLN A 63 -2.91 4.64 7.34
CA GLN A 63 -1.94 3.79 6.65
C GLN A 63 -1.03 3.03 7.61
N GLN A 64 -0.55 3.68 8.68
CA GLN A 64 0.30 3.06 9.70
C GLN A 64 -0.47 2.02 10.52
N CYS A 65 -1.75 2.30 10.81
CA CYS A 65 -2.63 1.32 11.44
C CYS A 65 -2.93 0.15 10.49
N SER A 66 -3.13 0.40 9.19
CA SER A 66 -3.27 -0.64 8.17
C SER A 66 -2.03 -1.54 8.13
N ALA A 67 -0.84 -0.94 8.08
CA ALA A 67 0.41 -1.69 8.12
C ALA A 67 0.50 -2.59 9.37
N LEU A 68 0.17 -2.06 10.55
CA LEU A 68 0.13 -2.86 11.79
C LEU A 68 -0.91 -3.98 11.68
N GLY A 69 -2.11 -3.71 11.17
CA GLY A 69 -3.18 -4.69 10.99
C GLY A 69 -2.81 -5.83 10.05
N HIS A 70 -2.08 -5.53 8.99
CA HIS A 70 -1.49 -6.53 8.08
C HIS A 70 -0.33 -7.33 8.72
N GLY A 71 0.25 -6.82 9.81
CA GLY A 71 1.35 -7.48 10.51
C GLY A 71 2.73 -7.00 10.08
N VAL A 72 2.81 -5.79 9.55
CA VAL A 72 4.08 -5.11 9.28
C VAL A 72 4.62 -4.58 10.61
N THR A 73 5.23 -5.45 11.41
CA THR A 73 5.70 -5.14 12.77
C THR A 73 7.22 -5.14 12.91
N ARG A 74 7.93 -5.65 11.92
CA ARG A 74 9.40 -5.80 11.94
C ARG A 74 10.00 -5.50 10.58
N ALA A 75 11.32 -5.26 10.57
CA ALA A 75 12.07 -5.09 9.32
C ALA A 75 11.81 -6.24 8.34
N LYS A 76 11.86 -5.94 7.05
CA LYS A 76 11.62 -6.87 5.93
C LYS A 76 10.18 -7.43 5.86
N THR A 77 9.25 -6.85 6.61
CA THR A 77 7.82 -7.09 6.38
C THR A 77 7.20 -5.90 5.67
N MET A 78 6.40 -6.18 4.66
CA MET A 78 5.75 -5.15 3.83
C MET A 78 4.27 -5.45 3.65
N GLU A 79 3.49 -4.41 3.43
CA GLU A 79 2.13 -4.52 2.92
C GLU A 79 1.98 -3.80 1.59
N LEU A 80 1.07 -4.29 0.77
CA LEU A 80 0.59 -3.65 -0.43
C LEU A 80 -0.93 -3.57 -0.39
N THR A 81 -1.45 -2.37 -0.27
CA THR A 81 -2.90 -2.11 -0.35
C THR A 81 -3.26 -1.57 -1.72
N THR A 82 -4.13 -2.30 -2.45
CA THR A 82 -4.61 -1.95 -3.79
C THR A 82 -6.07 -1.51 -3.74
N GLY A 83 -6.26 -0.19 -3.57
CA GLY A 83 -7.54 0.52 -3.61
C GLY A 83 -7.64 1.42 -4.84
N THR A 84 -8.21 2.61 -4.71
CA THR A 84 -8.25 3.64 -5.77
C THR A 84 -6.85 3.90 -6.34
N GLY A 85 -5.86 4.12 -5.45
CA GLY A 85 -4.43 4.01 -5.72
C GLY A 85 -3.86 2.72 -5.12
N ALA A 86 -2.55 2.52 -5.21
CA ALA A 86 -1.85 1.47 -4.50
C ALA A 86 -0.78 2.08 -3.57
N PHE A 87 -0.67 1.52 -2.37
CA PHE A 87 0.27 1.97 -1.35
C PHE A 87 1.08 0.77 -0.88
N LEU A 88 2.39 0.89 -0.97
CA LEU A 88 3.34 -0.11 -0.49
C LEU A 88 4.06 0.47 0.73
N LEU A 89 3.94 -0.20 1.88
CA LEU A 89 4.57 0.21 3.12
C LEU A 89 5.48 -0.89 3.64
N GLY A 90 6.67 -0.50 4.10
CA GLY A 90 7.60 -1.41 4.76
C GLY A 90 8.07 -0.85 6.09
N CYS A 91 8.25 -1.73 7.09
CA CYS A 91 8.72 -1.36 8.43
C CYS A 91 10.24 -1.29 8.48
N CYS A 92 10.78 -0.27 9.13
CA CYS A 92 12.20 -0.18 9.48
C CYS A 92 12.39 0.30 10.92
N ASP A 93 13.48 -0.15 11.55
CA ASP A 93 13.83 0.23 12.92
C ASP A 93 14.50 1.60 12.98
N ASN A 94 15.13 2.04 11.89
CA ASN A 94 15.80 3.32 11.77
C ASN A 94 15.46 3.97 10.42
N ILE A 95 15.52 5.29 10.34
CA ILE A 95 15.44 6.02 9.07
C ILE A 95 16.73 5.75 8.30
N PRO A 96 16.68 5.28 7.04
CA PRO A 96 17.87 5.07 6.21
C PRO A 96 18.69 6.37 6.06
N GLU A 97 20.02 6.24 6.08
CA GLU A 97 20.93 7.40 6.07
C GLU A 97 20.85 8.21 4.77
N HIS A 98 20.68 7.54 3.64
CA HIS A 98 20.66 8.15 2.30
C HIS A 98 19.31 7.95 1.61
N LEU A 99 18.22 8.20 2.35
CA LEU A 99 16.88 8.09 1.78
C LEU A 99 16.68 9.19 0.72
N SER A 100 16.21 8.80 -0.46
CA SER A 100 15.82 9.74 -1.51
C SER A 100 14.66 10.64 -1.05
N ASP A 101 14.70 11.91 -1.42
CA ASP A 101 13.63 12.90 -1.15
C ASP A 101 12.27 12.48 -1.75
N ASN A 102 12.27 11.55 -2.68
CA ASN A 102 11.07 11.06 -3.35
C ASN A 102 10.39 9.88 -2.63
N ILE A 103 11.01 9.32 -1.58
CA ILE A 103 10.44 8.26 -0.76
C ILE A 103 9.87 8.85 0.52
N ILE A 104 8.62 8.51 0.81
CA ILE A 104 7.98 8.98 2.04
C ILE A 104 8.49 8.13 3.20
N CYS A 105 9.03 8.80 4.24
CA CYS A 105 9.34 8.19 5.50
C CYS A 105 8.43 8.77 6.58
N GLY A 106 7.80 7.92 7.37
CA GLY A 106 6.89 8.31 8.43
C GLY A 106 7.11 7.54 9.73
N ALA A 107 6.52 8.05 10.81
CA ALA A 107 6.44 7.32 12.06
C ALA A 107 5.47 6.15 11.92
N HIS A 108 5.85 4.96 12.40
CA HIS A 108 4.96 3.80 12.44
C HIS A 108 3.92 3.95 13.57
N ALA A 109 2.81 3.16 13.51
CA ALA A 109 1.88 2.98 14.63
C ALA A 109 2.51 2.21 15.82
N ILE A 110 3.68 1.62 15.63
CA ILE A 110 4.50 1.02 16.69
C ILE A 110 5.50 2.05 17.18
N PRO A 111 5.52 2.35 18.50
CA PRO A 111 6.48 3.29 19.08
C PRO A 111 7.94 2.94 18.71
N GLY A 112 8.72 3.95 18.34
CA GLY A 112 10.14 3.81 18.01
C GLY A 112 10.44 3.27 16.61
N LYS A 113 9.43 2.82 15.84
CA LYS A 113 9.60 2.33 14.47
C LYS A 113 9.20 3.37 13.41
N TYR A 114 9.61 3.10 12.17
CA TYR A 114 9.34 3.93 11.01
C TYR A 114 8.73 3.09 9.88
N VAL A 115 8.07 3.76 8.95
CA VAL A 115 7.62 3.16 7.70
C VAL A 115 8.23 3.91 6.53
N LEU A 116 8.69 3.18 5.52
CA LEU A 116 8.92 3.70 4.19
C LEU A 116 7.70 3.41 3.33
N GLU A 117 7.30 4.38 2.55
CA GLU A 117 6.10 4.30 1.73
C GLU A 117 6.37 4.71 0.29
N SER A 118 5.79 3.96 -0.63
CA SER A 118 5.65 4.35 -2.02
C SER A 118 4.18 4.35 -2.44
N SER A 119 3.84 5.20 -3.40
CA SER A 119 2.47 5.42 -3.83
C SER A 119 2.34 5.36 -5.35
N ILE A 120 1.37 4.59 -5.81
CA ILE A 120 0.89 4.57 -7.20
C ILE A 120 -0.49 5.23 -7.21
N LEU A 121 -0.63 6.34 -7.93
CA LEU A 121 -1.79 7.24 -7.80
C LEU A 121 -3.08 6.65 -8.38
N ALA A 122 -2.99 5.84 -9.44
CA ALA A 122 -4.14 5.18 -10.07
C ALA A 122 -3.95 3.67 -10.12
N CYS A 123 -4.82 2.91 -9.43
CA CYS A 123 -4.81 1.46 -9.39
C CYS A 123 -6.21 0.91 -9.72
N ALA A 124 -7.07 0.65 -8.76
CA ALA A 124 -8.44 0.20 -9.05
C ALA A 124 -9.24 1.24 -9.84
N ALA A 125 -8.95 2.53 -9.70
CA ALA A 125 -9.56 3.59 -10.50
C ALA A 125 -9.32 3.37 -12.00
N MET A 126 -8.10 2.98 -12.38
CA MET A 126 -7.75 2.68 -13.77
C MET A 126 -8.45 1.40 -14.26
N TYR A 127 -8.53 0.36 -13.43
CA TYR A 127 -9.23 -0.88 -13.79
C TYR A 127 -10.74 -0.65 -13.97
N ASN A 128 -11.35 0.15 -13.09
CA ASN A 128 -12.75 0.56 -13.22
C ASN A 128 -12.99 1.35 -14.51
N TRP A 129 -12.11 2.30 -14.82
CA TRP A 129 -12.18 3.07 -16.06
C TRP A 129 -12.10 2.17 -17.30
N MET A 130 -11.15 1.23 -17.32
CA MET A 130 -11.01 0.27 -18.42
C MET A 130 -12.24 -0.62 -18.56
N LYS A 131 -12.81 -1.09 -17.44
CA LYS A 131 -14.06 -1.85 -17.45
C LYS A 131 -15.18 -1.05 -18.13
N GLY A 132 -15.34 0.23 -17.79
CA GLY A 132 -16.36 1.09 -18.38
C GLY A 132 -16.20 1.28 -19.89
N ILE A 133 -14.96 1.21 -20.41
CA ILE A 133 -14.70 1.32 -21.86
C ILE A 133 -14.90 -0.01 -22.59
N LEU A 134 -14.33 -1.09 -22.06
CA LEU A 134 -14.32 -2.38 -22.75
C LEU A 134 -15.60 -3.21 -22.56
N PHE A 135 -16.29 -2.97 -21.43
CA PHE A 135 -17.46 -3.74 -21.01
C PHE A 135 -18.53 -2.83 -20.40
N PRO A 136 -19.04 -1.84 -21.17
CA PRO A 136 -19.98 -0.83 -20.65
C PRO A 136 -21.31 -1.41 -20.15
N GLU A 137 -21.74 -2.55 -20.70
CA GLU A 137 -22.98 -3.23 -20.33
C GLU A 137 -22.84 -4.16 -19.10
N ASP A 138 -21.61 -4.41 -18.64
CA ASP A 138 -21.36 -5.26 -17.47
C ASP A 138 -21.41 -4.42 -16.18
N GLU A 139 -22.45 -4.60 -15.36
CA GLU A 139 -22.55 -3.95 -14.05
C GLU A 139 -21.58 -4.54 -13.01
N SER A 140 -21.10 -5.79 -13.24
CA SER A 140 -20.14 -6.50 -12.40
C SER A 140 -18.71 -6.34 -12.89
N PHE A 141 -17.78 -7.10 -12.35
CA PHE A 141 -16.42 -7.26 -12.86
C PHE A 141 -16.18 -8.60 -13.55
N GLU A 142 -17.23 -9.36 -13.83
CA GLU A 142 -17.10 -10.75 -14.29
C GLU A 142 -16.51 -10.79 -15.72
N ALA A 143 -17.09 -10.03 -16.65
CA ALA A 143 -16.65 -10.05 -18.05
C ALA A 143 -15.19 -9.54 -18.21
N ILE A 144 -14.79 -8.47 -17.53
CA ILE A 144 -13.40 -7.99 -17.60
C ILE A 144 -12.44 -8.96 -16.91
N ASN A 145 -12.83 -9.58 -15.78
CA ASN A 145 -12.00 -10.57 -15.10
C ASN A 145 -11.77 -11.82 -15.96
N GLU A 146 -12.80 -12.31 -16.63
CA GLU A 146 -12.67 -13.41 -17.60
C GLU A 146 -11.78 -13.02 -18.78
N SER A 147 -11.94 -11.79 -19.29
CA SER A 147 -11.11 -11.23 -20.35
C SER A 147 -9.63 -11.25 -19.99
N VAL A 148 -9.28 -10.78 -18.79
CA VAL A 148 -7.91 -10.84 -18.24
C VAL A 148 -7.37 -12.27 -18.26
N MET A 149 -8.18 -13.25 -17.90
CA MET A 149 -7.75 -14.65 -17.81
C MET A 149 -7.54 -15.32 -19.18
N ARG A 150 -8.17 -14.84 -20.26
CA ARG A 150 -7.99 -15.37 -21.62
C ARG A 150 -6.70 -14.92 -22.28
N SER A 151 -6.17 -13.75 -21.94
CA SER A 151 -4.90 -13.28 -22.48
C SER A 151 -3.71 -13.93 -21.74
N PRO A 152 -2.62 -14.29 -22.43
CA PRO A 152 -1.44 -14.88 -21.80
C PRO A 152 -0.65 -13.85 -20.98
N ALA A 153 0.28 -14.33 -20.14
CA ALA A 153 1.27 -13.50 -19.49
C ALA A 153 2.04 -12.66 -20.52
N GLY A 154 2.21 -11.37 -20.24
CA GLY A 154 2.81 -10.43 -21.17
C GLY A 154 1.82 -9.78 -22.16
N SER A 155 0.50 -10.10 -22.06
CA SER A 155 -0.58 -9.46 -22.83
C SER A 155 -0.29 -9.34 -24.33
N ASN A 156 0.31 -10.38 -24.94
CA ASN A 156 0.76 -10.38 -26.34
C ASN A 156 1.58 -9.14 -26.74
N GLY A 157 2.40 -8.62 -25.80
CA GLY A 157 3.28 -7.48 -26.02
C GLY A 157 2.66 -6.10 -25.77
N VAL A 158 1.37 -6.00 -25.49
CA VAL A 158 0.72 -4.72 -25.14
C VAL A 158 1.32 -4.18 -23.84
N LEU A 159 1.86 -2.97 -23.88
CA LEU A 159 2.47 -2.31 -22.74
C LEU A 159 1.55 -1.19 -22.24
N VAL A 160 1.46 -1.02 -20.92
CA VAL A 160 0.68 0.05 -20.29
C VAL A 160 1.52 0.82 -19.29
N LEU A 161 1.51 2.15 -19.43
CA LEU A 161 1.95 3.06 -18.37
C LEU A 161 0.73 3.46 -17.52
N PRO A 162 0.68 3.12 -16.22
CA PRO A 162 -0.53 3.27 -15.40
C PRO A 162 -0.67 4.68 -14.80
N TYR A 163 -0.22 5.73 -15.48
CA TYR A 163 -0.10 7.08 -14.92
C TYR A 163 -1.33 7.95 -15.14
N PHE A 164 -2.53 7.39 -14.95
CA PHE A 164 -3.81 8.08 -15.21
C PHE A 164 -4.08 9.27 -14.30
N GLN A 165 -3.34 9.42 -13.22
CA GLN A 165 -3.36 10.59 -12.32
C GLN A 165 -1.95 11.13 -12.06
N GLY A 166 -1.05 10.99 -13.05
CA GLY A 166 0.37 11.22 -12.86
C GLY A 166 1.10 10.01 -12.32
N ARG A 167 2.41 10.09 -12.24
CA ARG A 167 3.26 9.09 -11.58
C ARG A 167 3.56 9.53 -10.16
N GLY A 168 3.33 8.66 -9.18
CA GLY A 168 3.73 8.88 -7.80
C GLY A 168 5.22 8.61 -7.59
N THR A 169 5.56 7.76 -6.64
CA THR A 169 6.94 7.29 -6.44
C THR A 169 7.46 6.61 -7.72
N PRO A 170 8.74 6.85 -8.14
CA PRO A 170 9.79 7.55 -7.39
C PRO A 170 9.97 9.03 -7.72
N ASP A 171 9.36 9.57 -8.75
CA ASP A 171 9.72 10.90 -9.28
C ASP A 171 8.59 11.95 -9.20
N TRP A 172 7.44 11.57 -8.69
CA TRP A 172 6.29 12.45 -8.46
C TRP A 172 5.95 13.34 -9.66
N ASN A 173 5.96 12.72 -10.86
CA ASN A 173 5.73 13.41 -12.11
C ASN A 173 4.23 13.58 -12.40
N ASN A 174 3.68 14.74 -12.10
CA ASN A 174 2.28 15.07 -12.37
C ASN A 174 1.95 15.30 -13.86
N LYS A 175 2.96 15.38 -14.74
CA LYS A 175 2.78 15.48 -16.18
C LYS A 175 2.72 14.12 -16.87
N ALA A 176 3.09 13.04 -16.15
CA ALA A 176 2.98 11.70 -16.70
C ALA A 176 1.50 11.34 -16.92
N SER A 177 1.19 10.69 -18.01
CA SER A 177 -0.16 10.27 -18.38
C SER A 177 -0.22 8.79 -18.71
N GLY A 178 -1.40 8.20 -18.50
CA GLY A 178 -1.66 6.82 -18.86
C GLY A 178 -1.53 6.62 -20.38
N SER A 179 -0.92 5.52 -20.77
CA SER A 179 -0.75 5.22 -22.21
C SER A 179 -0.70 3.72 -22.46
N PHE A 180 -1.11 3.35 -23.68
CA PHE A 180 -0.95 2.02 -24.26
C PHE A 180 0.09 2.09 -25.38
N ALA A 181 0.99 1.13 -25.42
CA ALA A 181 2.00 1.01 -26.46
C ALA A 181 2.02 -0.40 -27.06
N ASN A 182 2.67 -0.54 -28.23
CA ASN A 182 2.82 -1.78 -28.97
C ASN A 182 1.50 -2.39 -29.47
N LEU A 183 0.47 -1.57 -29.68
CA LEU A 183 -0.78 -2.02 -30.29
C LEU A 183 -0.57 -2.37 -31.77
N ASN A 184 -1.21 -3.44 -32.22
CA ASN A 184 -1.23 -3.85 -33.62
C ASN A 184 -2.63 -4.39 -33.99
N LEU A 185 -2.85 -4.73 -35.24
CA LEU A 185 -4.17 -5.21 -35.73
C LEU A 185 -4.64 -6.53 -35.13
N GLY A 186 -3.74 -7.29 -34.50
CA GLY A 186 -4.08 -8.52 -33.79
C GLY A 186 -4.36 -8.30 -32.29
N THR A 187 -4.16 -7.08 -31.77
CA THR A 187 -4.43 -6.76 -30.37
C THR A 187 -5.91 -6.91 -30.05
N THR A 188 -6.23 -7.67 -29.03
CA THR A 188 -7.58 -7.92 -28.58
C THR A 188 -7.94 -7.09 -27.35
N ARG A 189 -9.23 -6.98 -27.02
CA ARG A 189 -9.65 -6.36 -25.76
C ARG A 189 -9.18 -7.16 -24.54
N ASP A 190 -8.99 -8.47 -24.68
CA ASP A 190 -8.47 -9.36 -23.63
C ASP A 190 -7.02 -8.98 -23.29
N ASP A 191 -6.21 -8.69 -24.30
CA ASP A 191 -4.84 -8.21 -24.14
C ASP A 191 -4.81 -6.84 -23.45
N MET A 192 -5.69 -5.93 -23.85
CA MET A 192 -5.79 -4.61 -23.23
C MET A 192 -6.21 -4.69 -21.76
N ALA A 193 -7.20 -5.53 -21.44
CA ALA A 193 -7.68 -5.71 -20.07
C ALA A 193 -6.58 -6.28 -19.16
N ARG A 194 -5.85 -7.30 -19.64
CA ARG A 194 -4.72 -7.88 -18.90
C ARG A 194 -3.56 -6.91 -18.77
N ALA A 195 -3.21 -6.21 -19.83
CA ALA A 195 -2.10 -5.25 -19.85
C ALA A 195 -2.27 -4.13 -18.80
N VAL A 196 -3.51 -3.74 -18.50
CA VAL A 196 -3.79 -2.77 -17.42
C VAL A 196 -3.34 -3.30 -16.07
N LEU A 197 -3.72 -4.52 -15.71
CA LEU A 197 -3.34 -5.13 -14.42
C LEU A 197 -1.84 -5.44 -14.36
N GLU A 198 -1.25 -5.90 -15.47
CA GLU A 198 0.19 -6.10 -15.57
C GLU A 198 0.97 -4.78 -15.47
N GLY A 199 0.47 -3.68 -16.06
CA GLY A 199 1.07 -2.36 -15.93
C GLY A 199 1.06 -1.85 -14.47
N ILE A 200 -0.07 -2.01 -13.78
CA ILE A 200 -0.18 -1.69 -12.35
C ILE A 200 0.81 -2.55 -11.53
N ALA A 201 0.84 -3.87 -11.76
CA ALA A 201 1.74 -4.76 -11.05
C ALA A 201 3.22 -4.45 -11.34
N CYS A 202 3.57 -4.16 -12.60
CA CYS A 202 4.94 -3.79 -12.97
C CYS A 202 5.40 -2.50 -12.29
N GLU A 203 4.56 -1.44 -12.28
CA GLU A 203 4.90 -0.19 -11.58
C GLU A 203 5.02 -0.41 -10.06
N THR A 204 4.13 -1.21 -9.47
CA THR A 204 4.24 -1.57 -8.05
C THR A 204 5.49 -2.40 -7.78
N GLY A 205 5.87 -3.31 -8.69
CA GLY A 205 7.10 -4.10 -8.59
C GLY A 205 8.37 -3.24 -8.66
N ILE A 206 8.38 -2.20 -9.51
CA ILE A 206 9.47 -1.22 -9.56
C ILE A 206 9.58 -0.52 -8.20
N ASN A 207 8.46 -0.07 -7.63
CA ASN A 207 8.42 0.57 -6.32
C ASN A 207 8.82 -0.37 -5.18
N LEU A 208 8.43 -1.64 -5.25
CA LEU A 208 8.86 -2.67 -4.31
C LEU A 208 10.39 -2.81 -4.30
N ASN A 209 11.01 -2.88 -5.47
CA ASN A 209 12.46 -2.96 -5.60
C ASN A 209 13.14 -1.74 -4.99
N ILE A 210 12.64 -0.53 -5.25
CA ILE A 210 13.16 0.70 -4.64
C ILE A 210 13.11 0.66 -3.11
N LEU A 211 12.00 0.22 -2.51
CA LEU A 211 11.93 0.09 -1.06
C LEU A 211 12.87 -1.00 -0.52
N GLN A 212 13.02 -2.10 -1.25
CA GLN A 212 13.95 -3.19 -0.89
C GLN A 212 15.43 -2.76 -0.93
N ASP A 213 15.79 -1.79 -1.79
CA ASP A 213 17.15 -1.23 -1.80
C ASP A 213 17.49 -0.55 -0.47
N TYR A 214 16.50 0.03 0.24
CA TYR A 214 16.69 0.64 1.56
C TYR A 214 16.53 -0.32 2.73
N MET A 215 15.68 -1.34 2.59
CA MET A 215 15.24 -2.17 3.71
C MET A 215 15.74 -3.61 3.61
N GLY A 216 16.38 -3.97 2.49
CA GLY A 216 16.70 -5.35 2.13
C GLY A 216 15.46 -6.09 1.58
N ARG A 217 15.70 -7.26 1.00
CA ARG A 217 14.65 -8.07 0.39
C ARG A 217 13.57 -8.42 1.41
N ALA A 218 12.32 -8.23 1.02
CA ALA A 218 11.18 -8.58 1.85
C ALA A 218 11.15 -10.08 2.16
N GLU A 219 10.88 -10.42 3.41
CA GLU A 219 10.65 -11.81 3.85
C GLU A 219 9.16 -12.17 3.74
N GLN A 220 8.28 -11.19 3.93
CA GLN A 220 6.83 -11.35 3.85
C GLN A 220 6.20 -10.10 3.23
N ILE A 221 5.30 -10.32 2.28
CA ILE A 221 4.50 -9.27 1.66
C ILE A 221 3.02 -9.60 1.86
N PHE A 222 2.33 -8.75 2.59
CA PHE A 222 0.89 -8.85 2.80
C PHE A 222 0.15 -8.01 1.77
N ILE A 223 -0.94 -8.54 1.22
CA ILE A 223 -1.76 -7.81 0.24
C ILE A 223 -3.18 -7.58 0.76
N GLY A 224 -3.70 -6.38 0.48
CA GLY A 224 -5.05 -5.95 0.86
C GLY A 224 -5.68 -5.03 -0.16
N GLY A 225 -6.88 -4.54 0.16
CA GLY A 225 -7.65 -3.65 -0.70
C GLY A 225 -8.58 -4.36 -1.68
N GLY A 226 -9.38 -3.55 -2.38
CA GLY A 226 -10.50 -4.04 -3.18
C GLY A 226 -10.12 -4.96 -4.34
N LEU A 227 -9.00 -4.68 -5.03
CA LEU A 227 -8.54 -5.50 -6.15
C LEU A 227 -8.05 -6.89 -5.74
N THR A 228 -7.67 -7.10 -4.47
CA THR A 228 -7.25 -8.43 -4.01
C THR A 228 -8.39 -9.46 -3.99
N LYS A 229 -9.64 -9.03 -4.19
CA LYS A 229 -10.76 -9.93 -4.42
C LYS A 229 -10.64 -10.69 -5.74
N PHE A 230 -9.91 -10.14 -6.71
CA PHE A 230 -9.63 -10.80 -7.99
C PHE A 230 -8.35 -11.64 -7.89
N ARG A 231 -8.50 -12.95 -7.72
CA ARG A 231 -7.40 -13.89 -7.50
C ARG A 231 -6.34 -13.89 -8.60
N ALA A 232 -6.77 -13.71 -9.87
CA ALA A 232 -5.83 -13.66 -10.98
C ALA A 232 -4.91 -12.43 -10.90
N PHE A 233 -5.40 -11.29 -10.40
CA PHE A 233 -4.54 -10.13 -10.16
C PHE A 233 -3.51 -10.39 -9.06
N ASN A 234 -3.89 -11.08 -7.98
CA ASN A 234 -2.95 -11.44 -6.92
C ASN A 234 -1.85 -12.37 -7.47
N GLN A 235 -2.20 -13.29 -8.37
CA GLN A 235 -1.22 -14.16 -9.03
C GLN A 235 -0.30 -13.35 -9.96
N ILE A 236 -0.85 -12.45 -10.79
CA ILE A 236 -0.05 -11.53 -11.62
C ILE A 236 0.94 -10.74 -10.76
N GLN A 237 0.52 -10.25 -9.60
CA GLN A 237 1.41 -9.55 -8.67
C GLN A 237 2.53 -10.46 -8.14
N ALA A 238 2.20 -11.69 -7.70
CA ALA A 238 3.21 -12.65 -7.25
C ALA A 238 4.24 -12.95 -8.34
N ASP A 239 3.76 -13.15 -9.57
CA ASP A 239 4.59 -13.43 -10.73
C ASP A 239 5.50 -12.26 -11.11
N VAL A 240 4.97 -11.03 -11.09
CA VAL A 240 5.74 -9.81 -11.39
C VAL A 240 6.80 -9.54 -10.32
N TYR A 241 6.46 -9.72 -9.04
CA TYR A 241 7.37 -9.41 -7.93
C TYR A 241 8.37 -10.55 -7.65
N GLN A 242 8.10 -11.76 -8.16
CA GLN A 242 8.84 -12.97 -7.81
C GLN A 242 8.96 -13.16 -6.29
N HIS A 243 7.82 -12.90 -5.61
CA HIS A 243 7.64 -13.03 -4.17
C HIS A 243 6.35 -13.77 -3.83
N GLU A 244 6.38 -14.52 -2.74
CA GLU A 244 5.16 -15.00 -2.11
C GLU A 244 4.34 -13.82 -1.59
N LEU A 245 3.03 -13.84 -1.87
CA LEU A 245 2.08 -12.86 -1.36
C LEU A 245 1.07 -13.53 -0.42
N LEU A 246 0.76 -12.85 0.67
CA LEU A 246 -0.13 -13.33 1.72
C LEU A 246 -1.36 -12.43 1.81
N ARG A 247 -2.55 -12.99 1.60
CA ARG A 247 -3.84 -12.30 1.75
C ARG A 247 -4.59 -12.83 2.95
N ASN A 248 -4.91 -11.97 3.92
CA ASN A 248 -5.80 -12.35 5.02
C ASN A 248 -7.25 -12.46 4.53
N ARG A 249 -7.91 -13.60 4.77
CA ARG A 249 -9.30 -13.85 4.37
C ARG A 249 -10.32 -13.42 5.42
N ASP A 250 -9.90 -13.32 6.67
CA ASP A 250 -10.81 -13.19 7.82
C ASP A 250 -11.02 -11.72 8.23
N ASN A 251 -10.14 -10.83 7.82
CA ASN A 251 -10.22 -9.41 8.20
C ASN A 251 -10.04 -8.51 6.97
N ALA A 252 -11.08 -7.72 6.67
CA ALA A 252 -11.07 -6.73 5.60
C ALA A 252 -10.68 -5.33 6.09
N GLU A 253 -10.91 -5.03 7.39
CA GLU A 253 -10.76 -3.70 7.98
C GLU A 253 -9.43 -3.58 8.74
N GLN A 254 -8.32 -3.64 8.00
CA GLN A 254 -6.98 -3.70 8.59
C GLN A 254 -6.62 -2.45 9.41
N THR A 255 -7.09 -1.27 9.00
CA THR A 255 -6.87 -0.02 9.74
C THR A 255 -7.47 -0.07 11.14
N ALA A 256 -8.74 -0.45 11.25
CA ALA A 256 -9.41 -0.60 12.53
C ALA A 256 -8.77 -1.72 13.37
N PHE A 257 -8.34 -2.79 12.72
CA PHE A 257 -7.67 -3.90 13.37
C PHE A 257 -6.30 -3.53 13.93
N GLY A 258 -5.51 -2.74 13.20
CA GLY A 258 -4.25 -2.20 13.70
C GLY A 258 -4.43 -1.27 14.90
N ALA A 259 -5.46 -0.42 14.88
CA ALA A 259 -5.82 0.41 16.03
C ALA A 259 -6.18 -0.45 17.25
N TRP A 260 -6.95 -1.53 17.04
CA TRP A 260 -7.27 -2.49 18.11
C TRP A 260 -6.02 -3.19 18.66
N ILE A 261 -5.08 -3.61 17.79
CA ILE A 261 -3.80 -4.22 18.23
C ILE A 261 -3.03 -3.25 19.12
N SER A 262 -2.96 -1.98 18.75
CA SER A 262 -2.30 -0.94 19.56
C SER A 262 -2.93 -0.85 20.95
N ALA A 263 -4.26 -0.79 21.02
CA ALA A 263 -4.98 -0.78 22.28
C ALA A 263 -4.77 -2.06 23.10
N ALA A 264 -4.81 -3.23 22.45
CA ALA A 264 -4.65 -4.53 23.10
C ALA A 264 -3.27 -4.69 23.76
N VAL A 265 -2.21 -4.21 23.09
CA VAL A 265 -0.85 -4.20 23.67
C VAL A 265 -0.77 -3.21 24.83
N THR A 266 -1.30 -1.99 24.68
CA THR A 266 -1.30 -0.97 25.73
C THR A 266 -2.03 -1.43 27.00
N LEU A 267 -3.15 -2.14 26.84
CA LEU A 267 -3.95 -2.65 27.95
C LEU A 267 -3.43 -3.98 28.52
N GLY A 268 -2.29 -4.47 28.05
CA GLY A 268 -1.63 -5.67 28.58
C GLY A 268 -2.28 -7.01 28.16
N LEU A 269 -3.13 -7.00 27.13
CA LEU A 269 -3.63 -8.25 26.56
C LEU A 269 -2.54 -9.05 25.85
N TYR A 270 -1.52 -8.33 25.38
CA TYR A 270 -0.30 -8.91 24.80
C TYR A 270 0.92 -8.13 25.28
N ASP A 271 2.03 -8.82 25.54
CA ASP A 271 3.26 -8.21 26.03
C ASP A 271 4.01 -7.38 24.96
N SER A 272 3.71 -7.62 23.68
CA SER A 272 4.33 -6.90 22.54
C SER A 272 3.49 -7.03 21.26
N TYR A 273 3.75 -6.12 20.31
CA TYR A 273 3.15 -6.16 18.98
C TYR A 273 3.46 -7.48 18.23
N ASP A 274 4.68 -8.00 18.35
CA ASP A 274 5.08 -9.26 17.71
C ASP A 274 4.34 -10.46 18.31
N LYS A 275 4.16 -10.50 19.65
CA LYS A 275 3.36 -11.55 20.30
C LYS A 275 1.89 -11.46 19.91
N ALA A 276 1.32 -10.26 19.85
CA ALA A 276 -0.05 -10.04 19.37
C ALA A 276 -0.20 -10.59 17.95
N MET A 277 0.67 -10.19 17.03
CA MET A 277 0.63 -10.63 15.65
C MET A 277 0.88 -12.11 15.46
N SER A 278 1.80 -12.71 16.23
CA SER A 278 2.03 -14.15 16.20
C SER A 278 0.79 -14.94 16.60
N HIS A 279 0.10 -14.51 17.67
CA HIS A 279 -1.15 -15.14 18.11
C HIS A 279 -2.29 -15.00 17.09
N ILE A 280 -2.41 -13.80 16.50
CA ILE A 280 -3.42 -13.49 15.48
C ILE A 280 -3.20 -14.34 14.24
N ARG A 281 -1.95 -14.41 13.75
CA ARG A 281 -1.59 -15.19 12.56
C ARG A 281 -1.91 -16.67 12.70
N GLN A 282 -1.72 -17.26 13.88
CA GLN A 282 -2.07 -18.66 14.14
C GLN A 282 -3.58 -18.94 14.01
N LYS A 283 -4.42 -17.93 14.21
CA LYS A 283 -5.88 -18.02 14.16
C LYS A 283 -6.48 -17.54 12.84
N SER A 284 -5.71 -16.79 12.04
CA SER A 284 -6.17 -16.24 10.77
C SER A 284 -5.91 -17.17 9.61
N ARG A 285 -6.80 -17.14 8.62
CA ARG A 285 -6.65 -17.87 7.37
C ARG A 285 -6.02 -16.98 6.32
N TYR A 286 -4.87 -17.42 5.80
CA TYR A 286 -4.19 -16.73 4.71
C TYR A 286 -4.34 -17.49 3.40
N GLU A 287 -4.61 -16.77 2.31
CA GLU A 287 -4.36 -17.25 0.96
C GLU A 287 -2.93 -16.92 0.60
N GLN A 288 -2.25 -17.88 0.01
CA GLN A 288 -0.88 -17.76 -0.50
C GLN A 288 -0.90 -17.73 -2.02
N TYR A 289 -0.12 -16.82 -2.60
CA TYR A 289 0.13 -16.73 -4.02
C TYR A 289 1.63 -16.88 -4.22
N LEU A 290 2.04 -18.01 -4.78
CA LEU A 290 3.44 -18.29 -5.09
C LEU A 290 3.73 -17.85 -6.53
N PRO A 291 4.92 -17.27 -6.80
CA PRO A 291 5.29 -16.86 -8.13
C PRO A 291 5.46 -18.07 -9.07
N ASP A 292 4.99 -17.94 -10.30
CA ASP A 292 5.32 -18.86 -11.38
C ASP A 292 6.68 -18.47 -11.97
N GLU A 293 7.69 -19.32 -11.80
CA GLU A 293 9.05 -19.08 -12.31
C GLU A 293 9.11 -18.99 -13.83
N ASN A 294 8.16 -19.60 -14.56
CA ASN A 294 8.11 -19.54 -16.01
C ASN A 294 7.73 -18.13 -16.53
N THR A 295 7.16 -17.28 -15.69
CA THR A 295 6.79 -15.89 -16.06
C THR A 295 7.88 -14.87 -15.72
N ARG A 296 8.93 -15.27 -15.02
CA ARG A 296 9.99 -14.38 -14.53
C ARG A 296 10.57 -13.49 -15.63
N ASP A 297 11.05 -14.09 -16.70
CA ASP A 297 11.71 -13.35 -17.79
C ASP A 297 10.72 -12.43 -18.51
N ILE A 298 9.48 -12.90 -18.70
CA ILE A 298 8.41 -12.12 -19.34
C ILE A 298 8.19 -10.81 -18.55
N TYR A 299 8.04 -10.90 -17.25
CA TYR A 299 7.75 -9.72 -16.43
C TYR A 299 8.99 -8.85 -16.16
N ALA A 300 10.19 -9.43 -16.11
CA ALA A 300 11.44 -8.67 -16.05
C ALA A 300 11.63 -7.81 -17.31
N GLU A 301 11.39 -8.37 -18.50
CA GLU A 301 11.45 -7.63 -19.78
C GLU A 301 10.37 -6.54 -19.83
N ARG A 302 9.16 -6.81 -19.34
CA ARG A 302 8.08 -5.80 -19.30
C ARG A 302 8.42 -4.64 -18.39
N GLN A 303 8.92 -4.86 -17.19
CA GLN A 303 9.35 -3.79 -16.28
C GLN A 303 10.44 -2.93 -16.93
N LYS A 304 11.41 -3.56 -17.58
CA LYS A 304 12.46 -2.86 -18.32
C LYS A 304 11.88 -2.02 -19.47
N ALA A 305 11.00 -2.61 -20.29
CA ALA A 305 10.35 -1.92 -21.40
C ALA A 305 9.49 -0.73 -20.92
N MET A 306 8.77 -0.88 -19.79
CA MET A 306 8.04 0.22 -19.16
C MET A 306 8.95 1.37 -18.76
N ALA A 307 10.06 1.08 -18.08
CA ALA A 307 11.02 2.09 -17.64
C ALA A 307 11.65 2.81 -18.83
N GLU A 308 12.03 2.09 -19.88
CA GLU A 308 12.57 2.67 -21.12
C GLU A 308 11.54 3.54 -21.87
N TYR A 309 10.28 3.08 -21.95
CA TYR A 309 9.20 3.82 -22.57
C TYR A 309 8.89 5.10 -21.80
N TYR A 310 8.80 5.01 -20.48
CA TYR A 310 8.63 6.17 -19.61
C TYR A 310 9.78 7.20 -19.82
N LYS A 311 11.03 6.73 -19.81
CA LYS A 311 12.19 7.58 -20.02
C LYS A 311 12.15 8.30 -21.38
N LYS A 312 11.76 7.62 -22.45
CA LYS A 312 11.61 8.24 -23.77
C LYS A 312 10.57 9.35 -23.82
N MET A 313 9.48 9.19 -23.03
CA MET A 313 8.38 10.16 -23.03
C MET A 313 8.61 11.36 -22.13
N TYR A 314 9.31 11.18 -21.00
CA TYR A 314 9.34 12.18 -19.93
C TYR A 314 10.74 12.63 -19.47
N SER A 315 11.83 11.96 -19.89
CA SER A 315 13.19 12.44 -19.62
C SER A 315 13.68 13.23 -20.83
N GLN A 316 13.49 14.53 -20.80
CA GLN A 316 14.18 15.50 -21.66
C GLN A 316 15.30 16.17 -20.91
#